data_3eb4611c43170526685a6da2ee8e6b0f
#
_entry.id   3eb4611c43170526685a6da2ee8e6b0f
#
_cell.length_a   1.000
_cell.length_b   1.000
_cell.length_c   1.000
_cell.angle_alpha   90.00
_cell.angle_beta   90.00
_cell.angle_gamma   90.00
#
_symmetry.space_group_name_H-M   'P 1'
#
loop_
_entity.id
_entity.type
_entity.pdbx_description
1 polymer ?
#
loop_
_entity_poly.entity_id
_entity_poly.type
_entity_poly.pdbx_seq_one_letter_code
_entity_poly.pdbx_strand_id
1 'polypeptide(L)'
;MKERLQLKKWLNGITNVLFCLCLLVVILIVLQVFVVTSFKIPSDSMEPSLLAGDCILVDKCSGGARLFNVLDAVEKKEVRMHRMSGWRNFQRNDVLVFNFPYPGRWDSIALDVMLYYVKRCIAVPGDTLEIRNTHYRVSGFDGIAGNVQAQEELDELISSGMTEERGLVLKSFPDGGCNGWTISEFG
;
A
#
# COMPACT_ATOMS: atom_id res chain seq x y z
N MET A 1 -36.98 -18.24 47.81
CA MET A 1 -36.04 -17.11 47.90
C MET A 1 -34.63 -17.47 47.42
N LYS A 2 -34.07 -18.61 47.73
CA LYS A 2 -32.73 -19.06 47.30
C LYS A 2 -32.63 -19.26 45.78
N GLU A 3 -33.61 -19.79 45.11
CA GLU A 3 -33.59 -20.04 43.67
C GLU A 3 -33.55 -18.74 42.86
N ARG A 4 -34.27 -17.71 43.24
CA ARG A 4 -34.23 -16.39 42.59
C ARG A 4 -32.87 -15.73 42.74
N LEU A 5 -32.16 -15.96 43.85
CA LEU A 5 -30.81 -15.45 44.06
C LEU A 5 -29.80 -16.20 43.17
N GLN A 6 -29.92 -17.49 43.00
CA GLN A 6 -29.06 -18.27 42.13
C GLN A 6 -29.29 -17.88 40.66
N LEU A 7 -30.54 -17.71 40.23
CA LEU A 7 -30.86 -17.28 38.88
C LEU A 7 -30.26 -15.89 38.58
N LYS A 8 -30.39 -14.93 39.53
CA LYS A 8 -29.75 -13.60 39.38
C LYS A 8 -28.24 -13.66 39.24
N LYS A 9 -27.55 -14.49 40.02
CA LYS A 9 -26.11 -14.69 39.93
C LYS A 9 -25.71 -15.25 38.57
N TRP A 10 -26.47 -16.21 38.07
CA TRP A 10 -26.24 -16.84 36.77
C TRP A 10 -26.47 -15.85 35.60
N LEU A 11 -27.57 -15.10 35.64
CA LEU A 11 -27.85 -14.04 34.70
C LEU A 11 -26.76 -12.96 34.69
N ASN A 12 -26.32 -12.51 35.85
CA ASN A 12 -25.23 -11.53 35.94
C ASN A 12 -23.91 -12.10 35.39
N GLY A 13 -23.63 -13.38 35.60
CA GLY A 13 -22.47 -14.06 35.01
C GLY A 13 -22.52 -14.04 33.48
N ILE A 14 -23.64 -14.41 32.89
CA ILE A 14 -23.85 -14.40 31.43
C ILE A 14 -23.74 -12.97 30.89
N THR A 15 -24.36 -12.00 31.56
CA THR A 15 -24.30 -10.58 31.12
C THR A 15 -22.86 -10.07 31.14
N ASN A 16 -22.07 -10.40 32.16
CA ASN A 16 -20.66 -10.00 32.22
C ASN A 16 -19.82 -10.65 31.11
N VAL A 17 -20.04 -11.94 30.84
CA VAL A 17 -19.34 -12.62 29.72
C VAL A 17 -19.70 -11.98 28.39
N LEU A 18 -20.99 -11.71 28.14
CA LEU A 18 -21.45 -11.05 26.92
C LEU A 18 -20.85 -9.64 26.78
N PHE A 19 -20.85 -8.88 27.88
CA PHE A 19 -20.23 -7.55 27.90
C PHE A 19 -18.73 -7.60 27.58
N CYS A 20 -17.98 -8.52 28.19
CA CYS A 20 -16.56 -8.70 27.89
C CYS A 20 -16.32 -9.09 26.42
N LEU A 21 -17.18 -9.95 25.86
CA LEU A 21 -17.11 -10.34 24.46
C LEU A 21 -17.36 -9.13 23.53
N CYS A 22 -18.40 -8.35 23.81
CA CYS A 22 -18.69 -7.12 23.05
C CYS A 22 -17.52 -6.12 23.15
N LEU A 23 -16.94 -5.94 24.33
CA LEU A 23 -15.79 -5.07 24.54
C LEU A 23 -14.58 -5.55 23.73
N LEU A 24 -14.31 -6.85 23.73
CA LEU A 24 -13.23 -7.43 22.94
C LEU A 24 -13.42 -7.15 21.44
N VAL A 25 -14.63 -7.36 20.92
CA VAL A 25 -14.94 -7.07 19.50
C VAL A 25 -14.71 -5.60 19.17
N VAL A 26 -15.16 -4.68 20.04
CA VAL A 26 -14.92 -3.24 19.84
C VAL A 26 -13.43 -2.92 19.83
N ILE A 27 -12.64 -3.50 20.74
CA ILE A 27 -11.18 -3.32 20.77
C ILE A 27 -10.56 -3.81 19.46
N LEU A 28 -10.93 -5.00 18.97
CA LEU A 28 -10.41 -5.54 17.71
C LEU A 28 -10.75 -4.64 16.52
N ILE A 29 -11.95 -4.10 16.46
CA ILE A 29 -12.35 -3.14 15.41
C ILE A 29 -11.49 -1.87 15.48
N VAL A 30 -11.31 -1.31 16.69
CA VAL A 30 -10.48 -0.12 16.89
C VAL A 30 -9.03 -0.38 16.45
N LEU A 31 -8.44 -1.52 16.81
CA LEU A 31 -7.10 -1.90 16.39
C LEU A 31 -7.02 -2.02 14.86
N GLN A 32 -8.00 -2.64 14.22
CA GLN A 32 -8.04 -2.81 12.78
C GLN A 32 -8.22 -1.47 12.04
N VAL A 33 -8.98 -0.54 12.57
CA VAL A 33 -9.20 0.77 11.94
C VAL A 33 -8.00 1.68 12.10
N PHE A 34 -7.42 1.76 13.31
CA PHE A 34 -6.44 2.80 13.65
C PHE A 34 -5.00 2.32 13.69
N VAL A 35 -4.74 1.05 13.96
CA VAL A 35 -3.39 0.56 14.24
C VAL A 35 -2.86 -0.31 13.11
N VAL A 36 -3.52 -1.40 12.80
CA VAL A 36 -3.00 -2.40 11.86
C VAL A 36 -4.12 -2.96 10.98
N THR A 37 -3.78 -3.24 9.73
CA THR A 37 -4.69 -3.98 8.84
C THR A 37 -3.91 -5.00 8.03
N SER A 38 -4.56 -6.11 7.68
CA SER A 38 -3.98 -7.14 6.85
C SER A 38 -4.45 -6.99 5.41
N PHE A 39 -3.51 -7.16 4.46
CA PHE A 39 -3.77 -7.23 3.03
C PHE A 39 -3.12 -8.46 2.43
N LYS A 40 -3.79 -9.05 1.45
CA LYS A 40 -3.21 -10.09 0.61
C LYS A 40 -2.66 -9.44 -0.65
N ILE A 41 -1.43 -9.79 -1.03
CA ILE A 41 -0.77 -9.28 -2.24
C ILE A 41 -1.37 -9.99 -3.47
N PRO A 42 -1.98 -9.25 -4.41
CA PRO A 42 -2.61 -9.86 -5.58
C PRO A 42 -1.67 -10.05 -6.77
N SER A 43 -0.51 -9.36 -6.79
CA SER A 43 0.38 -9.29 -7.95
C SER A 43 1.84 -9.49 -7.57
N ASP A 44 2.65 -9.85 -8.53
CA ASP A 44 4.09 -10.08 -8.47
C ASP A 44 4.96 -8.81 -8.56
N SER A 45 4.35 -7.65 -8.75
CA SER A 45 5.07 -6.37 -9.01
C SER A 45 6.03 -5.91 -7.91
N MET A 46 6.07 -6.60 -6.77
CA MET A 46 6.98 -6.34 -5.65
C MET A 46 7.98 -7.47 -5.43
N GLU A 47 8.03 -8.45 -6.33
CA GLU A 47 9.04 -9.52 -6.28
C GLU A 47 10.46 -8.95 -6.42
N PRO A 48 11.43 -9.60 -5.81
CA PRO A 48 11.35 -10.73 -4.89
C PRO A 48 11.01 -10.37 -3.44
N SER A 49 10.79 -9.08 -3.14
CA SER A 49 10.54 -8.60 -1.76
C SER A 49 9.21 -9.06 -1.17
N LEU A 50 8.18 -9.18 -2.00
CA LEU A 50 6.83 -9.66 -1.65
C LEU A 50 6.33 -10.52 -2.80
N LEU A 51 5.85 -11.72 -2.50
CA LEU A 51 5.34 -12.65 -3.48
C LEU A 51 3.80 -12.52 -3.62
N ALA A 52 3.30 -12.81 -4.81
CA ALA A 52 1.86 -12.91 -5.02
C ALA A 52 1.27 -13.99 -4.09
N GLY A 53 0.23 -13.62 -3.34
CA GLY A 53 -0.39 -14.50 -2.34
C GLY A 53 0.03 -14.25 -0.90
N ASP A 54 1.11 -13.52 -0.65
CA ASP A 54 1.56 -13.16 0.69
C ASP A 54 0.51 -12.33 1.43
N CYS A 55 0.44 -12.53 2.75
CA CYS A 55 -0.35 -11.70 3.65
C CYS A 55 0.57 -10.73 4.38
N ILE A 56 0.39 -9.45 4.17
CA ILE A 56 1.14 -8.39 4.85
C ILE A 56 0.31 -7.73 5.94
N LEU A 57 0.98 -7.28 7.00
CA LEU A 57 0.43 -6.40 8.01
C LEU A 57 0.89 -4.97 7.75
N VAL A 58 -0.07 -4.05 7.63
CA VAL A 58 0.20 -2.65 7.34
C VAL A 58 0.03 -1.84 8.61
N ASP A 59 1.10 -1.17 9.03
CA ASP A 59 1.10 -0.20 10.12
C ASP A 59 0.42 1.10 9.67
N LYS A 60 -0.71 1.41 10.29
CA LYS A 60 -1.45 2.66 10.05
C LYS A 60 -0.98 3.82 10.91
N CYS A 61 -0.30 3.52 12.01
CA CYS A 61 0.14 4.55 12.95
C CYS A 61 1.24 5.42 12.34
N SER A 62 2.17 4.82 11.60
CA SER A 62 3.28 5.54 10.96
C SER A 62 2.78 6.64 10.01
N GLY A 63 1.89 6.32 9.08
CA GLY A 63 1.38 7.26 8.09
C GLY A 63 0.09 7.99 8.48
N GLY A 64 -0.47 7.67 9.64
CA GLY A 64 -1.77 8.14 10.10
C GLY A 64 -2.95 7.35 9.53
N ALA A 65 -3.89 6.99 10.38
CA ALA A 65 -5.10 6.28 9.98
C ALA A 65 -5.96 7.15 9.05
N ARG A 66 -6.64 6.49 8.11
CA ARG A 66 -7.54 7.14 7.16
C ARG A 66 -8.99 6.87 7.58
N LEU A 67 -9.75 7.93 7.71
CA LEU A 67 -11.14 7.91 8.08
C LEU A 67 -11.99 8.37 6.88
N PHE A 68 -12.91 7.56 6.47
CA PHE A 68 -13.86 7.86 5.40
C PHE A 68 -15.17 7.10 5.61
N ASN A 69 -16.24 7.57 4.98
CA ASN A 69 -17.51 6.88 5.03
C ASN A 69 -17.46 5.63 4.13
N VAL A 70 -17.47 4.46 4.76
CA VAL A 70 -17.38 3.17 4.07
C VAL A 70 -18.63 2.92 3.22
N LEU A 71 -19.81 3.38 3.66
CA LEU A 71 -21.05 3.20 2.92
C LEU A 71 -21.04 3.99 1.60
N ASP A 72 -20.57 5.23 1.63
CA ASP A 72 -20.42 6.05 0.42
C ASP A 72 -19.38 5.43 -0.54
N ALA A 73 -18.31 4.85 0.01
CA ALA A 73 -17.30 4.18 -0.79
C ALA A 73 -17.86 2.94 -1.50
N VAL A 74 -18.65 2.12 -0.83
CA VAL A 74 -19.30 0.93 -1.41
C VAL A 74 -20.33 1.33 -2.47
N GLU A 75 -21.04 2.43 -2.27
CA GLU A 75 -22.01 2.97 -3.23
C GLU A 75 -21.34 3.74 -4.39
N LYS A 76 -20.02 3.80 -4.44
CA LYS A 76 -19.22 4.54 -5.45
C LYS A 76 -19.56 6.03 -5.53
N LYS A 77 -19.99 6.60 -4.42
CA LYS A 77 -20.19 8.04 -4.28
C LYS A 77 -18.85 8.75 -4.06
N GLU A 78 -18.84 10.07 -4.22
CA GLU A 78 -17.70 10.88 -3.89
C GLU A 78 -17.37 10.78 -2.39
N VAL A 79 -16.18 10.27 -2.06
CA VAL A 79 -15.77 10.02 -0.68
C VAL A 79 -14.78 11.08 -0.22
N ARG A 80 -15.12 11.79 0.85
CA ARG A 80 -14.18 12.67 1.54
C ARG A 80 -13.34 11.85 2.51
N MET A 81 -12.04 11.88 2.30
CA MET A 81 -11.09 11.18 3.15
C MET A 81 -10.40 12.16 4.10
N HIS A 82 -10.45 11.85 5.39
CA HIS A 82 -9.67 12.53 6.40
C HIS A 82 -8.50 11.64 6.84
N ARG A 83 -7.29 12.16 6.84
CA ARG A 83 -6.10 11.47 7.32
C ARG A 83 -5.68 12.05 8.65
N MET A 84 -5.51 11.19 9.64
CA MET A 84 -4.92 11.55 10.93
C MET A 84 -3.41 11.77 10.75
N SER A 85 -2.81 12.58 11.63
CA SER A 85 -1.36 12.74 11.65
C SER A 85 -0.69 11.40 12.02
N GLY A 86 0.29 11.00 11.25
CA GLY A 86 1.17 9.89 11.59
C GLY A 86 2.28 10.35 12.54
N TRP A 87 2.97 9.40 13.14
CA TRP A 87 4.08 9.70 14.06
C TRP A 87 5.44 9.77 13.37
N ARG A 88 5.57 9.29 12.12
CA ARG A 88 6.81 9.41 11.35
C ARG A 88 6.53 9.83 9.90
N ASN A 89 7.53 10.44 9.28
CA ASN A 89 7.53 10.70 7.86
C ASN A 89 7.96 9.45 7.09
N PHE A 90 7.44 9.30 5.87
CA PHE A 90 7.88 8.27 4.95
C PHE A 90 9.33 8.50 4.53
N GLN A 91 10.06 7.41 4.37
CA GLN A 91 11.46 7.41 3.99
C GLN A 91 11.65 6.68 2.66
N ARG A 92 12.80 6.91 2.03
CA ARG A 92 13.22 6.15 0.86
C ARG A 92 13.30 4.67 1.20
N ASN A 93 12.91 3.83 0.26
CA ASN A 93 12.79 2.38 0.40
C ASN A 93 11.66 1.86 1.31
N ASP A 94 10.86 2.72 1.94
CA ASP A 94 9.65 2.26 2.62
C ASP A 94 8.70 1.57 1.64
N VAL A 95 8.11 0.47 2.07
CA VAL A 95 7.02 -0.17 1.32
C VAL A 95 5.70 0.47 1.75
N LEU A 96 5.03 1.11 0.80
CA LEU A 96 3.81 1.87 1.04
C LEU A 96 2.61 1.18 0.46
N VAL A 97 1.49 1.21 1.22
CA VAL A 97 0.17 0.83 0.74
C VAL A 97 -0.66 2.10 0.55
N PHE A 98 -1.10 2.34 -0.67
CA PHE A 98 -1.86 3.54 -1.02
C PHE A 98 -2.99 3.22 -1.99
N ASN A 99 -3.94 4.14 -2.13
CA ASN A 99 -5.03 3.98 -3.07
C ASN A 99 -4.60 4.39 -4.48
N PHE A 100 -5.18 3.71 -5.47
CA PHE A 100 -4.94 4.04 -6.86
C PHE A 100 -5.43 5.45 -7.19
N PRO A 101 -4.59 6.32 -7.80
CA PRO A 101 -4.90 7.72 -7.97
C PRO A 101 -5.74 8.08 -9.20
N TYR A 102 -6.07 7.10 -10.07
CA TYR A 102 -6.78 7.34 -11.33
C TYR A 102 -7.94 6.37 -11.57
N PRO A 103 -9.00 6.39 -10.74
CA PRO A 103 -10.07 5.39 -10.79
C PRO A 103 -11.09 5.60 -11.90
N GLY A 104 -10.71 5.67 -13.12
CA GLY A 104 -11.62 5.77 -14.26
C GLY A 104 -11.30 6.86 -15.27
N ARG A 105 -10.47 7.83 -14.88
CA ARG A 105 -9.95 8.88 -15.77
C ARG A 105 -8.49 9.13 -15.42
N TRP A 106 -7.62 8.97 -16.38
CA TRP A 106 -6.19 9.16 -16.17
C TRP A 106 -5.75 10.65 -16.26
N ASP A 107 -6.63 11.51 -16.78
CA ASP A 107 -6.44 12.96 -16.93
C ASP A 107 -6.74 13.75 -15.65
N SER A 108 -7.26 13.11 -14.62
CA SER A 108 -7.56 13.72 -13.34
C SER A 108 -7.18 12.81 -12.18
N ILE A 109 -6.59 13.38 -11.13
CA ILE A 109 -6.28 12.65 -9.91
C ILE A 109 -7.55 12.52 -9.09
N ALA A 110 -8.04 11.29 -8.95
CA ALA A 110 -9.14 10.94 -8.07
C ALA A 110 -8.74 9.67 -7.30
N LEU A 111 -9.29 9.47 -6.11
CA LEU A 111 -8.92 8.33 -5.27
C LEU A 111 -10.00 7.26 -5.33
N ASP A 112 -9.65 6.06 -5.80
CA ASP A 112 -10.43 4.87 -5.53
C ASP A 112 -10.07 4.32 -4.15
N VAL A 113 -10.92 4.60 -3.16
CA VAL A 113 -10.67 4.20 -1.77
C VAL A 113 -10.74 2.69 -1.53
N MET A 114 -11.25 1.93 -2.50
CA MET A 114 -11.39 0.48 -2.43
C MET A 114 -10.24 -0.25 -3.14
N LEU A 115 -9.49 0.42 -4.02
CA LEU A 115 -8.38 -0.17 -4.76
C LEU A 115 -7.04 0.24 -4.12
N TYR A 116 -6.27 -0.76 -3.70
CA TYR A 116 -4.99 -0.57 -3.02
C TYR A 116 -3.83 -1.08 -3.86
N TYR A 117 -2.76 -0.29 -3.84
CA TYR A 117 -1.48 -0.65 -4.43
C TYR A 117 -0.41 -0.73 -3.35
N VAL A 118 0.52 -1.65 -3.55
CA VAL A 118 1.71 -1.81 -2.71
C VAL A 118 2.92 -1.52 -3.58
N LYS A 119 3.68 -0.49 -3.24
CA LYS A 119 4.89 -0.09 -3.99
C LYS A 119 5.96 0.43 -3.04
N ARG A 120 7.22 0.37 -3.51
CA ARG A 120 8.37 0.90 -2.78
C ARG A 120 8.52 2.40 -3.06
N CYS A 121 8.75 3.18 -2.01
CA CYS A 121 9.03 4.62 -2.10
C CYS A 121 10.49 4.81 -2.56
N ILE A 122 10.68 5.33 -3.76
CA ILE A 122 12.02 5.55 -4.31
C ILE A 122 12.58 6.90 -3.88
N ALA A 123 11.73 7.94 -3.87
CA ALA A 123 12.10 9.30 -3.52
C ALA A 123 11.03 9.95 -2.64
N VAL A 124 11.43 10.90 -1.82
CA VAL A 124 10.54 11.67 -0.94
C VAL A 124 10.47 13.14 -1.41
N PRO A 125 9.49 13.93 -0.93
CA PRO A 125 9.39 15.33 -1.30
C PRO A 125 10.70 16.09 -1.07
N GLY A 126 11.14 16.84 -2.09
CA GLY A 126 12.40 17.57 -2.11
C GLY A 126 13.57 16.83 -2.76
N ASP A 127 13.41 15.55 -3.07
CA ASP A 127 14.43 14.79 -3.78
C ASP A 127 14.44 15.10 -5.27
N THR A 128 15.62 14.99 -5.86
CA THR A 128 15.80 14.93 -7.31
C THR A 128 16.11 13.49 -7.69
N LEU A 129 15.20 12.84 -8.42
CA LEU A 129 15.33 11.47 -8.89
C LEU A 129 15.84 11.46 -10.32
N GLU A 130 16.91 10.71 -10.57
CA GLU A 130 17.45 10.40 -11.89
C GLU A 130 17.38 8.88 -12.12
N ILE A 131 17.05 8.47 -13.34
CA ILE A 131 17.17 7.06 -13.76
C ILE A 131 18.29 7.01 -14.79
N ARG A 132 19.36 6.32 -14.46
CA ARG A 132 20.53 6.16 -15.34
C ARG A 132 20.91 4.69 -15.45
N ASN A 133 20.96 4.19 -16.68
CA ASN A 133 21.27 2.80 -16.96
C ASN A 133 20.44 1.86 -16.07
N THR A 134 19.11 1.95 -16.16
CA THR A 134 18.14 1.17 -15.37
C THR A 134 18.13 1.39 -13.85
N HIS A 135 19.13 2.11 -13.32
CA HIS A 135 19.29 2.31 -11.88
C HIS A 135 18.73 3.66 -11.42
N TYR A 136 18.04 3.63 -10.28
CA TYR A 136 17.56 4.84 -9.60
C TYR A 136 18.69 5.53 -8.84
N ARG A 137 18.84 6.83 -9.06
CA ARG A 137 19.77 7.70 -8.32
C ARG A 137 19.00 8.87 -7.73
N VAL A 138 19.19 9.11 -6.44
CA VAL A 138 18.61 10.25 -5.74
C VAL A 138 19.73 11.19 -5.33
N SER A 139 19.64 12.45 -5.74
CA SER A 139 20.67 13.47 -5.43
C SER A 139 20.85 13.62 -3.91
N GLY A 140 22.11 13.57 -3.45
CA GLY A 140 22.44 13.68 -2.02
C GLY A 140 22.08 12.44 -1.18
N PHE A 141 21.86 11.31 -1.83
CA PHE A 141 21.62 10.04 -1.16
C PHE A 141 22.63 8.98 -1.64
N ASP A 142 23.55 8.60 -0.76
CA ASP A 142 24.59 7.61 -1.08
C ASP A 142 24.11 6.15 -0.98
N GLY A 143 22.86 5.95 -0.53
CA GLY A 143 22.23 4.64 -0.46
C GLY A 143 21.63 4.21 -1.78
N ILE A 144 21.30 2.91 -1.87
CA ILE A 144 20.63 2.36 -3.04
C ILE A 144 19.14 2.61 -2.93
N ALA A 145 18.57 3.28 -3.94
CA ALA A 145 17.14 3.50 -4.03
C ALA A 145 16.48 2.33 -4.79
N GLY A 146 15.39 1.82 -4.24
CA GLY A 146 14.63 0.75 -4.88
C GLY A 146 15.16 -0.66 -4.60
N ASN A 147 14.76 -1.60 -5.45
CA ASN A 147 15.22 -2.99 -5.41
C ASN A 147 16.40 -3.16 -6.37
N VAL A 148 17.59 -3.39 -5.84
CA VAL A 148 18.82 -3.55 -6.64
C VAL A 148 18.72 -4.73 -7.58
N GLN A 149 18.27 -5.87 -7.06
CA GLN A 149 18.20 -7.10 -7.83
C GLN A 149 17.29 -6.95 -9.06
N ALA A 150 16.14 -6.32 -8.91
CA ALA A 150 15.25 -6.04 -10.04
C ALA A 150 15.85 -5.06 -11.06
N GLN A 151 16.69 -4.12 -10.60
CA GLN A 151 17.40 -3.19 -11.48
C GLN A 151 18.52 -3.88 -12.25
N GLU A 152 19.25 -4.78 -11.61
CA GLU A 152 20.29 -5.61 -12.24
C GLU A 152 19.71 -6.59 -13.25
N GLU A 153 18.62 -7.28 -12.91
CA GLU A 153 17.90 -8.17 -13.83
C GLU A 153 17.39 -7.42 -15.07
N LEU A 154 16.88 -6.20 -14.89
CA LEU A 154 16.43 -5.37 -16.01
C LEU A 154 17.61 -4.95 -16.89
N ASP A 155 18.75 -4.58 -16.31
CA ASP A 155 19.96 -4.20 -17.04
C ASP A 155 20.51 -5.38 -17.86
N GLU A 156 20.51 -6.58 -17.29
CA GLU A 156 20.89 -7.81 -17.96
C GLU A 156 19.95 -8.15 -19.12
N LEU A 157 18.64 -8.03 -18.92
CA LEU A 157 17.65 -8.25 -19.98
C LEU A 157 17.81 -7.28 -21.16
N ILE A 158 18.05 -6.00 -20.86
CA ILE A 158 18.28 -4.97 -21.88
C ILE A 158 19.59 -5.26 -22.63
N SER A 159 20.66 -5.59 -21.93
CA SER A 159 21.96 -5.86 -22.54
C SER A 159 21.99 -7.13 -23.37
N SER A 160 21.19 -8.13 -23.02
CA SER A 160 21.05 -9.39 -23.76
C SER A 160 20.16 -9.30 -25.00
N GLY A 161 19.47 -8.17 -25.22
CA GLY A 161 18.54 -7.97 -26.35
C GLY A 161 17.22 -8.75 -26.24
N MET A 162 16.96 -9.42 -25.11
CA MET A 162 15.74 -10.24 -24.90
C MET A 162 14.48 -9.42 -24.54
N THR A 163 14.48 -8.13 -24.84
CA THR A 163 13.38 -7.22 -24.50
C THR A 163 12.11 -7.46 -25.32
N GLU A 164 12.25 -7.95 -26.55
CA GLU A 164 11.09 -8.22 -27.42
C GLU A 164 10.38 -9.53 -27.07
N GLU A 165 11.10 -10.56 -26.65
CA GLU A 165 10.51 -11.87 -26.33
C GLU A 165 9.63 -11.86 -25.07
N ARG A 166 9.83 -10.90 -24.16
CA ARG A 166 9.04 -10.76 -22.92
C ARG A 166 7.98 -9.66 -22.99
N GLY A 167 7.69 -9.10 -24.15
CA GLY A 167 6.69 -8.04 -24.31
C GLY A 167 7.11 -6.68 -23.72
N LEU A 168 8.39 -6.49 -23.39
CA LEU A 168 8.92 -5.21 -22.94
C LEU A 168 9.16 -4.31 -24.15
N VAL A 169 8.36 -3.28 -24.30
CA VAL A 169 8.57 -2.26 -25.33
C VAL A 169 9.32 -1.09 -24.73
N LEU A 170 10.58 -0.94 -25.12
CA LEU A 170 11.40 0.22 -24.77
C LEU A 170 11.11 1.35 -25.75
N LYS A 171 10.45 2.41 -25.30
CA LYS A 171 10.28 3.63 -26.08
C LYS A 171 11.37 4.63 -25.72
N SER A 172 12.26 4.95 -26.67
CA SER A 172 13.11 6.12 -26.57
C SER A 172 12.33 7.36 -26.94
N PHE A 173 12.39 8.41 -26.13
CA PHE A 173 11.87 9.72 -26.52
C PHE A 173 12.88 10.43 -27.43
N PRO A 174 12.50 10.81 -28.68
CA PRO A 174 13.46 11.33 -29.66
C PRO A 174 13.96 12.75 -29.39
N ASP A 175 13.39 13.48 -28.46
CA ASP A 175 13.76 14.88 -28.21
C ASP A 175 14.56 15.01 -26.91
N GLY A 176 15.86 15.06 -27.05
CA GLY A 176 16.95 15.69 -26.32
C GLY A 176 16.85 16.08 -24.83
N GLY A 177 15.81 15.74 -24.14
CA GLY A 177 15.63 15.99 -22.73
C GLY A 177 15.44 14.69 -21.98
N CYS A 178 16.46 14.25 -21.25
CA CYS A 178 16.50 13.08 -20.39
C CYS A 178 16.30 11.74 -21.14
N ASN A 179 17.33 10.92 -21.18
CA ASN A 179 17.26 9.53 -21.63
C ASN A 179 16.34 8.74 -20.67
N GLY A 180 15.04 8.84 -20.87
CA GLY A 180 14.05 8.13 -20.11
C GLY A 180 13.48 6.95 -20.91
N TRP A 181 13.49 5.79 -20.32
CA TRP A 181 12.84 4.60 -20.84
C TRP A 181 11.49 4.40 -20.12
N THR A 182 10.42 4.24 -20.85
CA THR A 182 9.15 3.77 -20.30
C THR A 182 8.97 2.30 -20.66
N ILE A 183 8.74 1.48 -19.65
CA ILE A 183 8.38 0.07 -19.80
C ILE A 183 6.85 0.04 -19.80
N SER A 184 6.23 -0.39 -20.89
CA SER A 184 4.81 -0.70 -20.92
C SER A 184 4.64 -2.20 -21.07
N GLU A 185 4.03 -2.86 -20.09
CA GLU A 185 3.51 -4.22 -20.27
C GLU A 185 2.26 -4.14 -21.15
N PHE A 186 2.28 -4.87 -22.26
CA PHE A 186 1.07 -5.22 -22.98
C PHE A 186 0.54 -6.52 -22.38
N GLY A 187 -0.57 -6.41 -21.62
CA GLY A 187 -1.41 -7.52 -21.24
C GLY A 187 -2.40 -7.86 -22.33
#